data_58e3410ef424eaeaa00b75db359b0953
#
_entry.id   58e3410ef424eaeaa00b75db359b0953
#
_cell.length_a   1.000
_cell.length_b   1.000
_cell.length_c   1.000
_cell.angle_alpha   90.00
_cell.angle_beta   90.00
_cell.angle_gamma   90.00
#
_symmetry.space_group_name_H-M   'P 1'
#
loop_
_entity.id
_entity.type
_entity.pdbx_description
1 polymer ?
#
loop_
_entity_poly.entity_id
_entity_poly.type
_entity_poly.pdbx_seq_one_letter_code
_entity_poly.pdbx_strand_id
1 'polypeptide(L)'
;ISELEVSLAYSYCPDCVLEQGVRFIEFKDKAYFYTKDNLKDALTQDYRNTFHFSPYKNWMNDPNGLCWFKGYYHLFYQYNPNGQEWGNMHWGHAVSKDLLHWVHQPVAAYPQIELNGCEGEYRGGAFSGSAVIEKDVMHLFYTRHFGKTDRSWQRQWQVTKQSKDGVHFTHEECAVWGTPEGVTWHFRDPKVVQIEDKWNMIIAGSCYDRPAVFRYESDDLKSWKYAGILYGETDPQYGIAECPDFFYLDGTWVLIVSYIYADGRKDGRDVVWYTGTYKDGKFDPENKGLLDEGKDYYAPQSFEVEGERISAGWNCHRLGQHIAQPGSANGSLSLLRKLAVKNGKLYSQVIPQIQELFTEKAENGPYFLSMRKTKEIKESTVLSLAGSPAGKVNLYIGETALKLTLEKEDTDAKDQALPFVCQIQTDQPVEEITAYVDKAIIELFINGGEQACTRRFYLPKAVLRPVEENTGAWSIDIKGMRSIW
;
A
#
# COMPACT_ATOMS: atom_id res chain seq x y z
N ILE A 1 -16.61 -24.89 -9.66
CA ILE A 1 -17.59 -23.79 -9.57
C ILE A 1 -18.68 -24.10 -10.57
N SER A 2 -19.94 -24.26 -10.14
CA SER A 2 -21.04 -24.49 -11.05
C SER A 2 -21.29 -23.23 -11.91
N GLU A 3 -21.74 -23.39 -13.16
CA GLU A 3 -22.07 -22.25 -14.02
C GLU A 3 -23.10 -21.29 -13.36
N LEU A 4 -23.94 -21.82 -12.49
CA LEU A 4 -24.94 -21.05 -11.76
C LEU A 4 -24.30 -20.13 -10.69
N GLU A 5 -23.26 -20.59 -10.00
CA GLU A 5 -22.53 -19.80 -8.99
C GLU A 5 -21.69 -18.71 -9.63
N VAL A 6 -21.07 -19.00 -10.77
CA VAL A 6 -20.38 -18.00 -11.60
C VAL A 6 -21.36 -16.91 -12.08
N SER A 7 -22.55 -17.31 -12.54
CA SER A 7 -23.58 -16.37 -13.00
C SER A 7 -24.06 -15.45 -11.87
N LEU A 8 -24.24 -15.96 -10.67
CA LEU A 8 -24.64 -15.16 -9.51
C LEU A 8 -23.54 -14.19 -9.05
N ALA A 9 -22.29 -14.61 -9.13
CA ALA A 9 -21.16 -13.76 -8.75
C ALA A 9 -20.96 -12.58 -9.70
N TYR A 10 -21.31 -12.74 -10.97
CA TYR A 10 -21.10 -11.74 -12.01
C TYR A 10 -22.33 -10.88 -12.34
N SER A 11 -23.44 -11.04 -11.61
CA SER A 11 -24.66 -10.28 -11.86
C SER A 11 -24.69 -8.86 -11.28
N TYR A 12 -23.66 -8.46 -10.55
CA TYR A 12 -23.60 -7.14 -9.91
C TYR A 12 -22.70 -6.19 -10.68
N CYS A 13 -23.28 -5.09 -11.14
CA CYS A 13 -22.49 -3.93 -11.56
C CYS A 13 -22.15 -3.06 -10.34
N PRO A 14 -21.09 -2.22 -10.41
CA PRO A 14 -20.71 -1.33 -9.30
C PRO A 14 -21.85 -0.44 -8.82
N ASP A 15 -22.65 0.10 -9.75
CA ASP A 15 -23.79 0.97 -9.43
C ASP A 15 -24.86 0.22 -8.63
N CYS A 16 -25.20 -0.99 -9.01
CA CYS A 16 -26.19 -1.80 -8.29
C CYS A 16 -25.73 -2.13 -6.86
N VAL A 17 -24.45 -2.42 -6.68
CA VAL A 17 -23.88 -2.72 -5.37
C VAL A 17 -23.86 -1.47 -4.49
N LEU A 18 -23.50 -0.31 -5.05
CA LEU A 18 -23.49 0.96 -4.33
C LEU A 18 -24.90 1.39 -3.91
N GLU A 19 -25.88 1.31 -4.81
CA GLU A 19 -27.27 1.70 -4.54
C GLU A 19 -27.94 0.82 -3.49
N GLN A 20 -27.70 -0.48 -3.52
CA GLN A 20 -28.33 -1.42 -2.59
C GLN A 20 -27.61 -1.50 -1.23
N GLY A 21 -26.43 -0.88 -1.08
CA GLY A 21 -25.62 -0.98 0.12
C GLY A 21 -25.14 -2.40 0.44
N VAL A 22 -25.20 -3.28 -0.54
CA VAL A 22 -24.68 -4.64 -0.48
C VAL A 22 -23.23 -4.61 -0.87
N ARG A 23 -22.38 -5.30 -0.11
CA ARG A 23 -20.94 -5.32 -0.33
C ARG A 23 -20.45 -6.73 -0.50
N PHE A 24 -19.61 -6.90 -1.49
CA PHE A 24 -19.10 -8.19 -1.95
C PHE A 24 -17.64 -8.30 -1.59
N ILE A 25 -17.20 -9.31 -0.87
CA ILE A 25 -15.81 -9.36 -0.40
C ILE A 25 -15.08 -10.65 -0.65
N GLU A 26 -15.76 -11.74 -0.87
CA GLU A 26 -15.11 -13.02 -0.98
C GLU A 26 -15.81 -13.90 -2.00
N PHE A 27 -15.03 -14.62 -2.76
CA PHE A 27 -15.53 -15.64 -3.63
C PHE A 27 -14.71 -16.92 -3.44
N LYS A 28 -15.34 -17.92 -2.86
CA LYS A 28 -14.89 -19.31 -2.88
C LYS A 28 -15.85 -20.07 -3.81
N ASP A 29 -16.25 -21.21 -3.44
CA ASP A 29 -17.35 -21.93 -4.09
C ASP A 29 -18.71 -21.24 -3.87
N LYS A 30 -18.73 -20.17 -3.08
CA LYS A 30 -19.90 -19.32 -2.79
C LYS A 30 -19.50 -17.86 -2.74
N ALA A 31 -20.37 -17.00 -3.25
CA ALA A 31 -20.27 -15.57 -3.11
C ALA A 31 -20.78 -15.14 -1.72
N TYR A 32 -20.04 -14.28 -1.02
CA TYR A 32 -20.42 -13.72 0.26
C TYR A 32 -20.82 -12.28 0.10
N PHE A 33 -22.01 -11.96 0.59
CA PHE A 33 -22.53 -10.60 0.62
C PHE A 33 -22.42 -10.06 2.04
N TYR A 34 -21.93 -8.85 2.19
CA TYR A 34 -21.91 -8.15 3.46
C TYR A 34 -23.03 -7.12 3.48
N THR A 35 -24.00 -7.35 4.32
CA THR A 35 -25.04 -6.39 4.66
C THR A 35 -24.56 -5.47 5.79
N LYS A 36 -25.29 -4.37 6.05
CA LYS A 36 -25.02 -3.49 7.18
C LYS A 36 -24.95 -4.23 8.52
N ASP A 37 -25.73 -5.28 8.70
CA ASP A 37 -25.74 -6.05 9.95
C ASP A 37 -24.50 -6.94 10.08
N ASN A 38 -24.05 -7.57 9.01
CA ASN A 38 -22.80 -8.33 8.99
C ASN A 38 -21.57 -7.45 9.21
N LEU A 39 -21.65 -6.16 8.85
CA LEU A 39 -20.57 -5.20 9.06
C LEU A 39 -20.40 -4.80 10.51
N LYS A 40 -21.47 -4.79 11.32
CA LYS A 40 -21.37 -4.39 12.73
C LYS A 40 -20.32 -5.18 13.47
N ASP A 41 -20.30 -6.50 13.30
CA ASP A 41 -19.34 -7.36 13.99
C ASP A 41 -17.89 -7.11 13.52
N ALA A 42 -17.71 -6.82 12.23
CA ALA A 42 -16.41 -6.46 11.70
C ALA A 42 -15.91 -5.10 12.20
N LEU A 43 -16.80 -4.14 12.39
CA LEU A 43 -16.48 -2.77 12.82
C LEU A 43 -16.23 -2.65 14.33
N THR A 44 -16.65 -3.63 15.12
CA THR A 44 -16.44 -3.63 16.59
C THR A 44 -15.11 -4.23 17.03
N GLN A 45 -14.28 -4.71 16.10
CA GLN A 45 -12.99 -5.31 16.41
C GLN A 45 -11.98 -4.26 16.91
N ASP A 46 -11.23 -4.59 17.96
CA ASP A 46 -10.37 -3.64 18.69
C ASP A 46 -9.38 -2.88 17.80
N TYR A 47 -8.82 -3.52 16.77
CA TYR A 47 -7.83 -2.91 15.88
C TYR A 47 -8.37 -2.62 14.47
N ARG A 48 -9.68 -2.68 14.28
CA ARG A 48 -10.30 -2.31 13.00
C ARG A 48 -10.11 -0.83 12.73
N ASN A 49 -9.46 -0.49 11.62
CA ASN A 49 -9.25 0.88 11.23
C ASN A 49 -10.58 1.61 11.01
N THR A 50 -10.61 2.87 11.39
CA THR A 50 -11.77 3.75 11.23
C THR A 50 -11.77 4.42 9.88
N PHE A 51 -10.60 4.90 9.43
CA PHE A 51 -10.48 5.66 8.19
C PHE A 51 -9.34 5.20 7.25
N HIS A 52 -8.63 4.14 7.58
CA HIS A 52 -7.74 3.45 6.63
C HIS A 52 -8.48 2.30 5.95
N PHE A 53 -8.32 2.17 4.64
CA PHE A 53 -8.92 1.07 3.89
C PHE A 53 -8.35 -0.29 4.33
N SER A 54 -9.23 -1.26 4.50
CA SER A 54 -8.87 -2.66 4.74
C SER A 54 -9.99 -3.58 4.23
N PRO A 55 -9.73 -4.87 3.92
CA PRO A 55 -10.80 -5.81 3.64
C PRO A 55 -11.68 -6.00 4.87
N TYR A 56 -12.87 -6.56 4.71
CA TYR A 56 -13.70 -6.86 5.88
C TYR A 56 -13.09 -7.90 6.79
N LYS A 57 -12.38 -8.87 6.22
CA LYS A 57 -11.68 -9.91 6.96
C LYS A 57 -10.48 -10.41 6.15
N ASN A 58 -9.62 -11.16 6.81
CA ASN A 58 -8.52 -11.90 6.25
C ASN A 58 -7.36 -11.00 5.76
N TRP A 59 -6.39 -11.61 5.11
CA TRP A 59 -5.12 -10.98 4.74
C TRP A 59 -5.25 -10.06 3.53
N MET A 60 -4.63 -8.89 3.63
CA MET A 60 -4.27 -8.08 2.47
C MET A 60 -2.83 -7.54 2.59
N ASN A 61 -2.20 -7.30 1.44
CA ASN A 61 -0.95 -6.56 1.33
C ASN A 61 -1.02 -5.48 0.22
N ASP A 62 -0.22 -5.56 -0.80
CA ASP A 62 0.05 -4.50 -1.77
C ASP A 62 -1.21 -3.93 -2.44
N PRO A 63 -1.32 -2.61 -2.58
CA PRO A 63 -2.28 -2.00 -3.50
C PRO A 63 -1.88 -2.32 -4.95
N ASN A 64 -2.86 -2.53 -5.80
CA ASN A 64 -2.69 -2.88 -7.20
C ASN A 64 -3.66 -2.08 -8.08
N GLY A 65 -3.31 -1.87 -9.32
CA GLY A 65 -4.22 -1.50 -10.38
C GLY A 65 -5.07 -0.25 -10.12
N LEU A 66 -4.57 0.71 -9.33
CA LEU A 66 -5.25 1.98 -9.10
C LEU A 66 -5.53 2.69 -10.43
N CYS A 67 -6.78 3.03 -10.71
CA CYS A 67 -7.17 3.74 -11.93
C CYS A 67 -8.54 4.41 -11.79
N TRP A 68 -8.83 5.36 -12.70
CA TRP A 68 -10.17 5.91 -12.90
C TRP A 68 -10.81 5.26 -14.10
N PHE A 69 -11.99 4.67 -13.92
CA PHE A 69 -12.69 4.00 -15.02
C PHE A 69 -14.20 4.02 -14.80
N LYS A 70 -14.97 4.34 -15.84
CA LYS A 70 -16.46 4.32 -15.84
C LYS A 70 -17.10 5.10 -14.68
N GLY A 71 -16.49 6.23 -14.28
CA GLY A 71 -17.04 7.09 -13.23
C GLY A 71 -16.69 6.67 -11.81
N TYR A 72 -15.75 5.76 -11.64
CA TYR A 72 -15.26 5.30 -10.34
C TYR A 72 -13.73 5.25 -10.30
N TYR A 73 -13.19 5.50 -9.12
CA TYR A 73 -11.84 5.08 -8.75
C TYR A 73 -11.87 3.60 -8.46
N HIS A 74 -10.98 2.85 -9.06
CA HIS A 74 -10.80 1.42 -8.84
C HIS A 74 -9.52 1.20 -8.03
N LEU A 75 -9.62 0.34 -7.03
CA LEU A 75 -8.53 -0.13 -6.20
C LEU A 75 -8.56 -1.65 -6.19
N PHE A 76 -7.49 -2.26 -6.64
CA PHE A 76 -7.26 -3.68 -6.43
C PHE A 76 -6.20 -3.86 -5.35
N TYR A 77 -6.14 -5.05 -4.77
CA TYR A 77 -5.18 -5.33 -3.72
C TYR A 77 -4.88 -6.82 -3.61
N GLN A 78 -3.69 -7.14 -3.18
CA GLN A 78 -3.32 -8.49 -2.84
C GLN A 78 -4.20 -8.99 -1.70
N TYR A 79 -4.85 -10.14 -1.88
CA TYR A 79 -5.87 -10.62 -0.97
C TYR A 79 -5.80 -12.15 -0.80
N ASN A 80 -5.83 -12.63 0.43
CA ASN A 80 -6.10 -14.03 0.74
C ASN A 80 -7.47 -14.13 1.42
N PRO A 81 -8.55 -14.45 0.70
CA PRO A 81 -9.88 -14.58 1.30
C PRO A 81 -10.02 -15.77 2.23
N ASN A 82 -9.06 -16.68 2.25
CA ASN A 82 -9.12 -17.96 2.94
C ASN A 82 -8.43 -17.97 4.30
N GLY A 83 -7.68 -16.91 4.63
CA GLY A 83 -6.93 -16.85 5.89
C GLY A 83 -6.36 -15.48 6.21
N GLN A 84 -5.88 -15.35 7.43
CA GLN A 84 -5.29 -14.11 7.96
C GLN A 84 -3.78 -14.02 7.72
N GLU A 85 -3.23 -14.92 6.93
CA GLU A 85 -1.83 -14.97 6.56
C GLU A 85 -1.66 -14.88 5.06
N TRP A 86 -0.46 -14.54 4.62
CA TRP A 86 -0.10 -14.61 3.23
C TRP A 86 -0.27 -16.06 2.71
N GLY A 87 -0.93 -16.22 1.59
CA GLY A 87 -1.28 -17.54 1.04
C GLY A 87 -1.41 -17.53 -0.46
N ASN A 88 -2.35 -18.31 -1.02
CA ASN A 88 -2.66 -18.29 -2.44
C ASN A 88 -3.38 -16.99 -2.78
N MET A 89 -2.65 -16.08 -3.44
CA MET A 89 -3.07 -14.70 -3.60
C MET A 89 -4.12 -14.51 -4.69
N HIS A 90 -5.10 -13.70 -4.36
CA HIS A 90 -6.13 -13.17 -5.24
C HIS A 90 -5.92 -11.67 -5.42
N TRP A 91 -6.59 -11.08 -6.38
CA TRP A 91 -6.82 -9.63 -6.41
C TRP A 91 -8.20 -9.33 -5.85
N GLY A 92 -8.24 -8.79 -4.64
CA GLY A 92 -9.43 -8.13 -4.11
C GLY A 92 -9.69 -6.86 -4.92
N HIS A 93 -10.91 -6.36 -4.90
CA HIS A 93 -11.32 -5.20 -5.67
C HIS A 93 -12.28 -4.33 -4.86
N ALA A 94 -12.12 -3.02 -4.96
CA ALA A 94 -13.03 -2.03 -4.40
C ALA A 94 -13.15 -0.83 -5.33
N VAL A 95 -14.28 -0.13 -5.26
CA VAL A 95 -14.56 1.09 -6.03
C VAL A 95 -14.98 2.23 -5.12
N SER A 96 -14.66 3.47 -5.53
CA SER A 96 -15.01 4.69 -4.81
C SER A 96 -15.39 5.80 -5.78
N LYS A 97 -16.24 6.75 -5.33
CA LYS A 97 -16.52 8.01 -6.05
C LYS A 97 -15.69 9.19 -5.53
N ASP A 98 -15.12 9.07 -4.34
CA ASP A 98 -14.51 10.17 -3.60
C ASP A 98 -13.12 9.87 -3.03
N LEU A 99 -12.57 8.68 -3.31
CA LEU A 99 -11.29 8.19 -2.77
C LEU A 99 -11.29 7.91 -1.25
N LEU A 100 -12.41 8.12 -0.57
CA LEU A 100 -12.56 7.91 0.86
C LEU A 100 -13.44 6.70 1.17
N HIS A 101 -14.64 6.67 0.60
CA HIS A 101 -15.63 5.61 0.85
C HIS A 101 -15.54 4.54 -0.23
N TRP A 102 -15.14 3.35 0.15
CA TRP A 102 -14.89 2.24 -0.75
C TRP A 102 -15.94 1.14 -0.61
N VAL A 103 -16.40 0.65 -1.74
CA VAL A 103 -17.33 -0.48 -1.82
C VAL A 103 -16.63 -1.66 -2.46
N HIS A 104 -16.54 -2.77 -1.71
CA HIS A 104 -15.90 -3.99 -2.21
C HIS A 104 -16.70 -4.59 -3.34
N GLN A 105 -15.98 -5.08 -4.32
CA GLN A 105 -16.46 -5.73 -5.53
C GLN A 105 -16.05 -7.21 -5.53
N PRO A 106 -16.56 -8.03 -6.48
CA PRO A 106 -16.06 -9.37 -6.67
C PRO A 106 -14.55 -9.41 -6.91
N VAL A 107 -13.91 -10.48 -6.48
CA VAL A 107 -12.49 -10.74 -6.72
C VAL A 107 -12.20 -10.70 -8.23
N ALA A 108 -11.20 -9.91 -8.63
CA ALA A 108 -10.87 -9.68 -10.04
C ALA A 108 -9.95 -10.75 -10.63
N ALA A 109 -9.05 -11.31 -9.82
CA ALA A 109 -8.15 -12.39 -10.24
C ALA A 109 -8.01 -13.44 -9.15
N TYR A 110 -7.98 -14.70 -9.58
CA TYR A 110 -7.92 -15.89 -8.71
C TYR A 110 -6.56 -16.56 -8.83
N PRO A 111 -6.14 -17.36 -7.82
CA PRO A 111 -5.05 -18.30 -7.99
C PRO A 111 -5.33 -19.25 -9.18
N GLN A 112 -4.27 -19.77 -9.77
CA GLN A 112 -4.41 -20.82 -10.78
C GLN A 112 -4.97 -22.10 -10.16
N ILE A 113 -5.77 -22.82 -10.96
CA ILE A 113 -6.52 -24.00 -10.52
C ILE A 113 -5.61 -25.14 -10.02
N GLU A 114 -4.38 -25.19 -10.49
CA GLU A 114 -3.37 -26.16 -10.11
C GLU A 114 -2.96 -26.06 -8.64
N LEU A 115 -3.28 -24.94 -7.98
CA LEU A 115 -3.05 -24.77 -6.56
C LEU A 115 -4.14 -25.38 -5.67
N ASN A 116 -5.29 -25.74 -6.25
CA ASN A 116 -6.38 -26.33 -5.49
C ASN A 116 -6.03 -27.75 -5.04
N GLY A 117 -6.04 -27.98 -3.73
CA GLY A 117 -5.71 -29.25 -3.11
C GLY A 117 -4.21 -29.55 -3.00
N CYS A 118 -3.34 -28.59 -3.36
CA CYS A 118 -1.88 -28.70 -3.28
C CYS A 118 -1.25 -27.67 -2.35
N GLU A 119 -2.01 -27.03 -1.49
CA GLU A 119 -1.58 -25.90 -0.66
C GLU A 119 -0.44 -26.25 0.31
N GLY A 120 -0.29 -27.52 0.66
CA GLY A 120 0.82 -27.99 1.49
C GLY A 120 2.15 -28.10 0.75
N GLU A 121 2.12 -28.32 -0.57
CA GLU A 121 3.30 -28.53 -1.41
C GLU A 121 3.61 -27.32 -2.28
N TYR A 122 2.59 -26.67 -2.82
CA TYR A 122 2.73 -25.53 -3.73
C TYR A 122 1.96 -24.31 -3.22
N ARG A 123 2.44 -23.15 -3.60
CA ARG A 123 1.82 -21.84 -3.32
C ARG A 123 2.03 -20.86 -4.45
N GLY A 124 1.23 -19.82 -4.49
CA GLY A 124 1.37 -18.79 -5.51
C GLY A 124 0.11 -17.95 -5.67
N GLY A 125 -0.32 -17.80 -6.92
CA GLY A 125 -1.53 -17.06 -7.27
C GLY A 125 -1.27 -15.82 -8.11
N ALA A 126 -2.18 -14.87 -8.03
CA ALA A 126 -2.11 -13.57 -8.69
C ALA A 126 -1.33 -12.59 -7.81
N PHE A 127 -0.06 -12.35 -8.15
CA PHE A 127 0.81 -11.38 -7.46
C PHE A 127 0.54 -9.96 -7.95
N SER A 128 1.31 -9.00 -7.43
CA SER A 128 1.09 -7.57 -7.67
C SER A 128 1.24 -7.16 -9.14
N GLY A 129 0.72 -5.99 -9.45
CA GLY A 129 0.73 -5.42 -10.78
C GLY A 129 -0.07 -4.12 -10.89
N SER A 130 -0.44 -3.74 -12.10
CA SER A 130 -1.04 -2.46 -12.42
C SER A 130 -2.25 -2.56 -13.34
N ALA A 131 -2.95 -1.44 -13.52
CA ALA A 131 -4.01 -1.29 -14.52
C ALA A 131 -3.72 -0.12 -15.45
N VAL A 132 -4.13 -0.24 -16.70
CA VAL A 132 -4.18 0.86 -17.66
C VAL A 132 -5.50 0.88 -18.38
N ILE A 133 -5.94 2.07 -18.77
CA ILE A 133 -7.16 2.26 -19.57
C ILE A 133 -6.75 2.61 -21.00
N GLU A 134 -7.19 1.81 -21.94
CA GLU A 134 -6.97 2.05 -23.38
C GLU A 134 -8.27 1.84 -24.13
N LYS A 135 -8.70 2.85 -24.89
CA LYS A 135 -9.92 2.80 -25.73
C LYS A 135 -11.16 2.29 -24.97
N ASP A 136 -11.38 2.82 -23.78
CA ASP A 136 -12.53 2.46 -22.93
C ASP A 136 -12.55 0.98 -22.50
N VAL A 137 -11.36 0.37 -22.40
CA VAL A 137 -11.12 -0.96 -21.84
C VAL A 137 -10.08 -0.86 -20.72
N MET A 138 -10.39 -1.47 -19.60
CA MET A 138 -9.44 -1.65 -18.50
C MET A 138 -8.60 -2.89 -18.77
N HIS A 139 -7.27 -2.74 -18.73
CA HIS A 139 -6.30 -3.83 -18.82
C HIS A 139 -5.61 -3.99 -17.49
N LEU A 140 -5.70 -5.15 -16.87
CA LEU A 140 -4.94 -5.52 -15.70
C LEU A 140 -3.70 -6.30 -16.14
N PHE A 141 -2.53 -5.92 -15.61
CA PHE A 141 -1.27 -6.64 -15.79
C PHE A 141 -0.75 -7.05 -14.42
N TYR A 142 -0.44 -8.32 -14.25
CA TYR A 142 0.03 -8.85 -12.97
C TYR A 142 0.92 -10.07 -13.15
N THR A 143 1.60 -10.43 -12.07
CA THR A 143 2.49 -11.59 -12.07
C THR A 143 1.73 -12.84 -11.65
N ARG A 144 1.84 -13.90 -12.42
CA ARG A 144 1.57 -15.26 -11.98
C ARG A 144 2.77 -15.81 -11.23
N HIS A 145 2.53 -16.28 -10.03
CA HIS A 145 3.52 -17.00 -9.25
C HIS A 145 3.07 -18.44 -9.01
N PHE A 146 3.98 -19.37 -9.23
CA PHE A 146 3.81 -20.78 -8.90
C PHE A 146 5.11 -21.32 -8.37
N GLY A 147 5.11 -21.92 -7.20
CA GLY A 147 6.33 -22.42 -6.59
C GLY A 147 6.10 -23.39 -5.45
N LYS A 148 7.12 -24.12 -5.09
CA LYS A 148 7.09 -24.98 -3.90
C LYS A 148 7.08 -24.17 -2.61
N THR A 149 6.41 -24.67 -1.60
CA THR A 149 6.33 -24.03 -0.28
C THR A 149 7.68 -23.94 0.40
N ASP A 150 8.59 -24.88 0.13
CA ASP A 150 9.99 -24.88 0.60
C ASP A 150 10.91 -23.95 -0.19
N ARG A 151 10.38 -23.27 -1.22
CA ARG A 151 11.10 -22.37 -2.13
C ARG A 151 12.20 -23.00 -2.97
N SER A 152 12.28 -24.33 -3.05
CA SER A 152 13.30 -25.02 -3.85
C SER A 152 13.10 -24.84 -5.36
N TRP A 153 11.90 -24.49 -5.78
CA TRP A 153 11.56 -24.16 -7.16
C TRP A 153 10.44 -23.14 -7.22
N GLN A 154 10.56 -22.16 -8.11
CA GLN A 154 9.55 -21.13 -8.35
C GLN A 154 9.60 -20.67 -9.81
N ARG A 155 8.45 -20.17 -10.30
CA ARG A 155 8.34 -19.52 -11.60
C ARG A 155 7.43 -18.31 -11.51
N GLN A 156 7.81 -17.25 -12.20
CA GLN A 156 7.04 -16.01 -12.33
C GLN A 156 6.95 -15.63 -13.80
N TRP A 157 5.76 -15.23 -14.26
CA TRP A 157 5.51 -14.72 -15.61
C TRP A 157 4.41 -13.67 -15.54
N GLN A 158 4.36 -12.79 -16.56
CA GLN A 158 3.39 -11.70 -16.56
C GLN A 158 2.20 -12.06 -17.40
N VAL A 159 1.02 -11.71 -16.92
CA VAL A 159 -0.27 -12.00 -17.55
C VAL A 159 -1.14 -10.75 -17.60
N THR A 160 -2.18 -10.80 -18.44
CA THR A 160 -3.15 -9.73 -18.61
C THR A 160 -4.57 -10.24 -18.61
N LYS A 161 -5.50 -9.40 -18.13
CA LYS A 161 -6.95 -9.55 -18.26
C LYS A 161 -7.56 -8.22 -18.68
N GLN A 162 -8.74 -8.26 -19.29
CA GLN A 162 -9.42 -7.07 -19.75
C GLN A 162 -10.85 -6.99 -19.21
N SER A 163 -11.34 -5.77 -19.02
CA SER A 163 -12.71 -5.49 -18.64
C SER A 163 -13.25 -4.26 -19.38
N LYS A 164 -14.52 -4.31 -19.79
CA LYS A 164 -15.25 -3.19 -20.40
C LYS A 164 -16.13 -2.44 -19.40
N ASP A 165 -16.42 -3.05 -18.27
CA ASP A 165 -17.29 -2.51 -17.22
C ASP A 165 -16.58 -2.33 -15.86
N GLY A 166 -15.35 -2.81 -15.71
CA GLY A 166 -14.57 -2.73 -14.48
C GLY A 166 -14.88 -3.84 -13.47
N VAL A 167 -15.81 -4.74 -13.75
CA VAL A 167 -16.24 -5.82 -12.84
C VAL A 167 -16.04 -7.20 -13.45
N HIS A 168 -16.42 -7.37 -14.71
CA HIS A 168 -16.29 -8.64 -15.44
C HIS A 168 -14.99 -8.64 -16.23
N PHE A 169 -14.13 -9.60 -15.95
CA PHE A 169 -12.82 -9.72 -16.57
C PHE A 169 -12.75 -10.93 -17.50
N THR A 170 -12.07 -10.78 -18.63
CA THR A 170 -11.79 -11.86 -19.58
C THR A 170 -10.99 -13.00 -18.94
N HIS A 171 -10.85 -14.11 -19.65
CA HIS A 171 -9.83 -15.09 -19.34
C HIS A 171 -8.44 -14.44 -19.39
N GLU A 172 -7.53 -14.99 -18.62
CA GLU A 172 -6.15 -14.56 -18.54
C GLU A 172 -5.38 -14.94 -19.81
N GLU A 173 -4.56 -14.02 -20.27
CA GLU A 173 -3.62 -14.21 -21.38
C GLU A 173 -2.19 -13.98 -20.90
N CYS A 174 -1.23 -14.73 -21.44
CA CYS A 174 0.18 -14.52 -21.13
C CYS A 174 0.70 -13.29 -21.89
N ALA A 175 1.24 -12.32 -21.14
CA ALA A 175 1.86 -11.12 -21.71
C ALA A 175 3.38 -11.31 -21.90
N VAL A 176 4.08 -11.78 -20.85
CA VAL A 176 5.52 -12.05 -20.93
C VAL A 176 5.81 -13.40 -20.31
N TRP A 177 6.31 -14.33 -21.14
CA TRP A 177 6.74 -15.65 -20.72
C TRP A 177 8.27 -15.74 -20.66
N GLY A 178 8.79 -16.26 -19.54
CA GLY A 178 10.23 -16.38 -19.31
C GLY A 178 10.86 -15.09 -18.81
N THR A 179 12.14 -15.16 -18.54
CA THR A 179 12.94 -14.07 -17.98
C THR A 179 14.12 -13.75 -18.90
N PRO A 180 14.63 -12.51 -18.90
CA PRO A 180 15.87 -12.18 -19.58
C PRO A 180 17.06 -12.97 -19.02
N GLU A 181 18.18 -12.98 -19.78
CA GLU A 181 19.43 -13.59 -19.33
C GLU A 181 19.89 -12.94 -18.01
N GLY A 182 20.43 -13.76 -17.09
CA GLY A 182 20.92 -13.33 -15.78
C GLY A 182 19.83 -13.09 -14.74
N VAL A 183 18.56 -13.12 -15.15
CA VAL A 183 17.43 -13.00 -14.23
C VAL A 183 17.09 -14.37 -13.64
N THR A 184 17.04 -14.41 -12.32
CA THR A 184 16.62 -15.61 -11.60
C THR A 184 15.08 -15.72 -11.58
N TRP A 185 14.50 -16.14 -10.51
CA TRP A 185 13.07 -16.32 -10.33
C TRP A 185 12.35 -15.08 -9.76
N HIS A 186 13.09 -14.06 -9.30
CA HIS A 186 12.52 -12.77 -8.89
C HIS A 186 12.32 -11.90 -10.12
N PHE A 187 11.09 -11.91 -10.64
CA PHE A 187 10.71 -11.19 -11.86
C PHE A 187 9.22 -10.90 -11.84
N ARG A 188 8.81 -9.77 -11.24
CA ARG A 188 7.41 -9.52 -10.87
C ARG A 188 7.00 -8.06 -10.81
N ASP A 189 5.70 -7.87 -10.55
CA ASP A 189 5.03 -6.61 -10.21
C ASP A 189 5.05 -5.63 -11.41
N PRO A 190 4.45 -6.00 -12.57
CA PRO A 190 4.50 -5.19 -13.76
C PRO A 190 3.73 -3.88 -13.59
N LYS A 191 4.43 -2.76 -13.76
CA LYS A 191 3.85 -1.43 -13.92
C LYS A 191 3.81 -1.08 -15.40
N VAL A 192 2.61 -0.94 -15.95
CA VAL A 192 2.45 -0.52 -17.35
C VAL A 192 2.20 0.98 -17.41
N VAL A 193 2.98 1.67 -18.20
CA VAL A 193 2.90 3.13 -18.42
C VAL A 193 3.11 3.45 -19.89
N GLN A 194 2.54 4.55 -20.35
CA GLN A 194 2.83 5.08 -21.68
C GLN A 194 4.02 6.03 -21.61
N ILE A 195 5.05 5.79 -22.41
CA ILE A 195 6.20 6.67 -22.57
C ILE A 195 6.29 6.98 -24.05
N GLU A 196 6.17 8.26 -24.39
CA GLU A 196 6.05 8.70 -25.78
C GLU A 196 4.88 7.97 -26.47
N ASP A 197 5.09 7.35 -27.60
CA ASP A 197 4.06 6.65 -28.38
C ASP A 197 3.99 5.13 -28.08
N LYS A 198 4.71 4.64 -27.04
CA LYS A 198 4.78 3.21 -26.72
C LYS A 198 4.32 2.90 -25.31
N TRP A 199 3.69 1.75 -25.17
CA TRP A 199 3.47 1.14 -23.87
C TRP A 199 4.77 0.53 -23.34
N ASN A 200 5.08 0.80 -22.09
CA ASN A 200 6.23 0.26 -21.39
C ASN A 200 5.74 -0.55 -20.18
N MET A 201 6.20 -1.78 -20.07
CA MET A 201 5.99 -2.60 -18.89
C MET A 201 7.30 -2.62 -18.09
N ILE A 202 7.24 -2.06 -16.90
CA ILE A 202 8.34 -1.94 -15.95
C ILE A 202 8.19 -3.06 -14.92
N ILE A 203 9.18 -3.95 -14.83
CA ILE A 203 9.13 -5.17 -14.00
C ILE A 203 10.31 -5.15 -13.03
N ALA A 204 10.08 -5.40 -11.75
CA ALA A 204 11.13 -5.51 -10.76
C ALA A 204 11.64 -6.95 -10.60
N GLY A 205 12.86 -7.08 -10.11
CA GLY A 205 13.45 -8.38 -9.82
C GLY A 205 14.91 -8.32 -9.44
N SER A 206 15.62 -9.39 -9.75
CA SER A 206 17.06 -9.50 -9.52
C SER A 206 17.77 -10.04 -10.76
N CYS A 207 18.87 -9.40 -11.13
CA CYS A 207 19.75 -9.78 -12.23
C CYS A 207 21.15 -9.99 -11.68
N TYR A 208 21.73 -11.18 -11.89
CA TYR A 208 23.03 -11.56 -11.32
C TYR A 208 23.13 -11.24 -9.81
N ASP A 209 22.07 -11.63 -9.06
CA ASP A 209 21.92 -11.44 -7.61
C ASP A 209 21.91 -9.97 -7.15
N ARG A 210 21.60 -9.03 -8.04
CA ARG A 210 21.42 -7.61 -7.72
C ARG A 210 20.03 -7.14 -8.10
N PRO A 211 19.43 -6.24 -7.32
CA PRO A 211 18.13 -5.66 -7.64
C PRO A 211 18.17 -4.92 -8.98
N ALA A 212 17.18 -5.17 -9.82
CA ALA A 212 17.08 -4.54 -11.13
C ALA A 212 15.61 -4.27 -11.49
N VAL A 213 15.41 -3.26 -12.31
CA VAL A 213 14.13 -2.89 -12.90
C VAL A 213 14.27 -3.05 -14.42
N PHE A 214 13.44 -3.92 -14.99
CA PHE A 214 13.46 -4.30 -16.39
C PHE A 214 12.40 -3.54 -17.17
N ARG A 215 12.61 -3.37 -18.45
CA ARG A 215 11.70 -2.69 -19.35
C ARG A 215 11.36 -3.55 -20.58
N TYR A 216 10.06 -3.65 -20.86
CA TYR A 216 9.51 -4.20 -22.10
C TYR A 216 8.70 -3.13 -22.81
N GLU A 217 8.65 -3.19 -24.11
CA GLU A 217 7.89 -2.28 -24.97
C GLU A 217 6.80 -3.02 -25.75
N SER A 218 5.69 -2.33 -25.99
CA SER A 218 4.56 -2.80 -26.79
C SER A 218 3.90 -1.66 -27.55
N ASP A 219 3.42 -1.92 -28.75
CA ASP A 219 2.61 -1.00 -29.55
C ASP A 219 1.08 -1.26 -29.32
N ASP A 220 0.71 -2.42 -28.75
CA ASP A 220 -0.68 -2.92 -28.76
C ASP A 220 -1.18 -3.48 -27.42
N LEU A 221 -0.35 -3.40 -26.34
CA LEU A 221 -0.61 -4.02 -25.03
C LEU A 221 -0.67 -5.56 -25.03
N LYS A 222 -0.35 -6.20 -26.15
CA LYS A 222 -0.43 -7.67 -26.33
C LYS A 222 0.94 -8.27 -26.58
N SER A 223 1.68 -7.67 -27.49
CA SER A 223 3.00 -8.16 -27.93
C SER A 223 4.09 -7.37 -27.24
N TRP A 224 4.81 -8.02 -26.33
CA TRP A 224 5.85 -7.37 -25.52
C TRP A 224 7.25 -7.78 -25.96
N LYS A 225 8.12 -6.82 -26.14
CA LYS A 225 9.55 -7.04 -26.48
C LYS A 225 10.44 -6.53 -25.35
N TYR A 226 11.39 -7.37 -24.93
CA TYR A 226 12.41 -6.94 -23.99
C TYR A 226 13.22 -5.78 -24.55
N ALA A 227 13.31 -4.70 -23.79
CA ALA A 227 13.95 -3.44 -24.20
C ALA A 227 15.14 -3.06 -23.30
N GLY A 228 15.51 -3.92 -22.34
CA GLY A 228 16.69 -3.75 -21.50
C GLY A 228 16.40 -3.52 -20.02
N ILE A 229 17.45 -3.21 -19.29
CA ILE A 229 17.37 -2.81 -17.87
C ILE A 229 17.14 -1.30 -17.84
N LEU A 230 16.05 -0.88 -17.21
CA LEU A 230 15.74 0.53 -16.95
C LEU A 230 16.68 1.11 -15.89
N TYR A 231 16.85 0.38 -14.77
CA TYR A 231 17.66 0.77 -13.62
C TYR A 231 18.22 -0.45 -12.89
N GLY A 232 19.45 -0.37 -12.41
CA GLY A 232 20.08 -1.38 -11.56
C GLY A 232 20.58 -0.76 -10.27
N GLU A 233 20.16 -1.28 -9.13
CA GLU A 233 20.61 -0.80 -7.81
C GLU A 233 22.01 -1.35 -7.49
N THR A 234 22.85 -0.49 -6.99
CA THR A 234 24.24 -0.83 -6.64
C THR A 234 24.51 -0.90 -5.14
N ASP A 235 23.57 -0.45 -4.32
CA ASP A 235 23.68 -0.51 -2.86
C ASP A 235 23.63 -1.98 -2.42
N PRO A 236 24.70 -2.49 -1.76
CA PRO A 236 24.78 -3.89 -1.36
C PRO A 236 23.79 -4.26 -0.23
N GLN A 237 23.15 -3.29 0.38
CA GLN A 237 22.11 -3.53 1.38
C GLN A 237 20.90 -4.22 0.78
N TYR A 238 20.60 -3.96 -0.51
CA TYR A 238 19.41 -4.45 -1.19
C TYR A 238 19.69 -5.74 -1.97
N GLY A 239 18.80 -6.72 -1.84
CA GLY A 239 18.89 -8.02 -2.52
C GLY A 239 17.85 -8.20 -3.61
N ILE A 240 16.62 -7.70 -3.40
CA ILE A 240 15.50 -7.90 -4.32
C ILE A 240 14.78 -6.57 -4.49
N ALA A 241 14.40 -6.24 -5.74
CA ALA A 241 13.48 -5.18 -6.08
C ALA A 241 12.05 -5.74 -6.27
N GLU A 242 11.04 -4.99 -5.80
CA GLU A 242 9.61 -5.29 -5.91
C GLU A 242 8.83 -4.00 -6.23
N CYS A 243 7.63 -4.14 -6.76
CA CYS A 243 6.62 -3.10 -6.93
C CYS A 243 7.17 -1.79 -7.52
N PRO A 244 7.77 -1.80 -8.72
CA PRO A 244 8.30 -0.60 -9.33
C PRO A 244 7.14 0.32 -9.73
N ASP A 245 7.35 1.61 -9.56
CA ASP A 245 6.44 2.65 -10.05
C ASP A 245 7.25 3.71 -10.79
N PHE A 246 7.00 3.91 -12.07
CA PHE A 246 7.80 4.79 -12.93
C PHE A 246 6.90 5.77 -13.68
N PHE A 247 7.16 7.07 -13.52
CA PHE A 247 6.32 8.12 -14.09
C PHE A 247 7.06 9.45 -14.21
N TYR A 248 6.51 10.36 -15.03
CA TYR A 248 6.97 11.74 -15.13
C TYR A 248 6.12 12.64 -14.23
N LEU A 249 6.75 13.51 -13.43
CA LEU A 249 6.06 14.39 -12.49
C LEU A 249 6.88 15.67 -12.28
N ASP A 250 6.21 16.82 -12.36
CA ASP A 250 6.77 18.16 -12.07
C ASP A 250 8.12 18.43 -12.77
N GLY A 251 8.27 17.96 -14.03
CA GLY A 251 9.44 18.24 -14.85
C GLY A 251 10.59 17.23 -14.73
N THR A 252 10.43 16.13 -13.99
CA THR A 252 11.43 15.10 -13.84
C THR A 252 10.83 13.69 -13.89
N TRP A 253 11.65 12.68 -14.15
CA TRP A 253 11.25 11.29 -14.03
C TRP A 253 11.39 10.81 -12.58
N VAL A 254 10.42 10.04 -12.13
CA VAL A 254 10.40 9.45 -10.79
C VAL A 254 10.34 7.93 -10.92
N LEU A 255 11.21 7.25 -10.18
CA LEU A 255 11.16 5.81 -9.97
C LEU A 255 11.00 5.54 -8.48
N ILE A 256 9.99 4.75 -8.11
CA ILE A 256 9.81 4.25 -6.75
C ILE A 256 10.01 2.74 -6.79
N VAL A 257 10.79 2.19 -5.87
CA VAL A 257 11.05 0.75 -5.77
C VAL A 257 10.99 0.32 -4.32
N SER A 258 10.33 -0.80 -4.08
CA SER A 258 10.32 -1.47 -2.78
C SER A 258 11.46 -2.50 -2.75
N TYR A 259 12.32 -2.43 -1.74
CA TYR A 259 13.48 -3.32 -1.63
C TYR A 259 13.37 -4.25 -0.43
N ILE A 260 13.79 -5.50 -0.62
CA ILE A 260 14.09 -6.45 0.45
C ILE A 260 15.62 -6.47 0.63
N TYR A 261 16.07 -6.44 1.88
CA TYR A 261 17.49 -6.46 2.20
C TYR A 261 18.15 -7.79 1.86
N ALA A 262 19.41 -7.74 1.46
CA ALA A 262 20.20 -8.88 1.07
C ALA A 262 20.48 -9.86 2.22
N ASP A 263 20.51 -9.37 3.46
CA ASP A 263 20.76 -10.18 4.66
C ASP A 263 19.54 -11.01 5.12
N GLY A 264 18.39 -10.82 4.45
CA GLY A 264 17.16 -11.59 4.71
C GLY A 264 16.51 -11.35 6.08
N ARG A 265 16.93 -10.33 6.83
CA ARG A 265 16.28 -10.01 8.12
C ARG A 265 14.83 -9.60 7.91
N LYS A 266 13.95 -9.97 8.84
CA LYS A 266 12.49 -9.82 8.72
C LYS A 266 12.02 -8.36 8.58
N ASP A 267 12.76 -7.42 9.17
CA ASP A 267 12.48 -5.98 9.12
C ASP A 267 13.26 -5.26 8.00
N GLY A 268 14.01 -5.99 7.21
CA GLY A 268 14.87 -5.48 6.15
C GLY A 268 14.12 -5.12 4.87
N ARG A 269 13.35 -4.03 4.90
CA ARG A 269 12.61 -3.52 3.75
C ARG A 269 12.67 -2.00 3.71
N ASP A 270 12.79 -1.45 2.52
CA ASP A 270 12.69 -0.01 2.28
C ASP A 270 11.86 0.27 1.04
N VAL A 271 11.23 1.45 1.02
CA VAL A 271 10.66 2.03 -0.18
C VAL A 271 11.50 3.25 -0.53
N VAL A 272 12.21 3.16 -1.64
CA VAL A 272 13.13 4.21 -2.10
C VAL A 272 12.52 4.91 -3.30
N TRP A 273 12.53 6.22 -3.27
CA TRP A 273 12.23 7.05 -4.43
C TRP A 273 13.54 7.57 -5.05
N TYR A 274 13.52 7.72 -6.36
CA TYR A 274 14.56 8.36 -7.16
C TYR A 274 13.92 9.41 -8.05
N THR A 275 14.58 10.56 -8.23
CA THR A 275 14.27 11.53 -9.27
C THR A 275 15.48 11.68 -10.18
N GLY A 276 15.26 11.89 -11.48
CA GLY A 276 16.37 11.98 -12.43
C GLY A 276 15.91 12.06 -13.88
N THR A 277 16.80 11.68 -14.79
CA THR A 277 16.57 11.73 -16.22
C THR A 277 16.31 10.35 -16.81
N TYR A 278 15.45 10.31 -17.83
CA TYR A 278 15.22 9.11 -18.66
C TYR A 278 15.66 9.39 -20.09
N LYS A 279 16.58 8.62 -20.59
CA LYS A 279 17.13 8.76 -21.94
C LYS A 279 17.55 7.40 -22.51
N ASP A 280 17.29 7.19 -23.78
CA ASP A 280 17.69 5.97 -24.51
C ASP A 280 17.30 4.66 -23.79
N GLY A 281 16.13 4.67 -23.15
CA GLY A 281 15.58 3.51 -22.44
C GLY A 281 16.16 3.23 -21.05
N LYS A 282 16.98 4.13 -20.53
CA LYS A 282 17.59 4.02 -19.19
C LYS A 282 17.19 5.19 -18.31
N PHE A 283 17.04 4.91 -17.04
CA PHE A 283 16.84 5.91 -16.00
C PHE A 283 18.16 6.17 -15.25
N ASP A 284 18.54 7.43 -15.17
CA ASP A 284 19.73 7.89 -14.45
C ASP A 284 19.30 8.75 -13.26
N PRO A 285 19.40 8.23 -12.02
CA PRO A 285 18.94 8.94 -10.83
C PRO A 285 19.92 10.07 -10.45
N GLU A 286 19.36 11.23 -10.15
CA GLU A 286 20.08 12.41 -9.64
C GLU A 286 19.91 12.56 -8.12
N ASN A 287 18.74 12.19 -7.59
CA ASN A 287 18.44 12.22 -6.17
C ASN A 287 17.74 10.95 -5.75
N LYS A 288 17.85 10.60 -4.47
CA LYS A 288 17.14 9.49 -3.84
C LYS A 288 16.82 9.76 -2.37
N GLY A 289 15.80 9.08 -1.86
CA GLY A 289 15.44 9.10 -0.44
C GLY A 289 14.43 8.00 -0.10
N LEU A 290 14.11 7.88 1.18
CA LEU A 290 13.04 6.98 1.61
C LEU A 290 11.69 7.66 1.39
N LEU A 291 10.71 6.92 0.88
CA LEU A 291 9.35 7.42 0.75
C LEU A 291 8.62 7.44 2.10
N ASP A 292 9.02 6.58 3.01
CA ASP A 292 8.49 6.51 4.37
C ASP A 292 9.56 5.99 5.35
N GLU A 293 9.83 6.78 6.39
CA GLU A 293 10.84 6.49 7.40
C GLU A 293 10.36 5.48 8.47
N GLY A 294 9.04 5.29 8.55
CA GLY A 294 8.41 4.52 9.63
C GLY A 294 8.62 3.03 9.54
N LYS A 295 8.99 2.53 8.37
CA LYS A 295 9.23 1.13 8.13
C LYS A 295 7.98 0.20 8.17
N ASP A 296 6.79 0.65 8.44
CA ASP A 296 5.53 -0.08 8.31
C ASP A 296 4.72 0.37 7.08
N TYR A 297 5.43 0.81 6.05
CA TYR A 297 4.92 1.21 4.74
C TYR A 297 5.69 0.47 3.65
N TYR A 298 4.98 -0.16 2.71
CA TYR A 298 5.63 -0.96 1.66
C TYR A 298 4.80 -1.03 0.39
N ALA A 299 5.43 -1.42 -0.72
CA ALA A 299 4.82 -1.74 -2.01
C ALA A 299 3.85 -0.66 -2.55
N PRO A 300 4.18 0.64 -2.49
CA PRO A 300 3.27 1.65 -3.01
C PRO A 300 3.09 1.54 -4.52
N GLN A 301 1.89 1.88 -4.97
CA GLN A 301 1.54 2.09 -6.36
C GLN A 301 0.83 3.41 -6.53
N SER A 302 1.08 4.10 -7.64
CA SER A 302 0.42 5.35 -7.94
C SER A 302 -0.33 5.31 -9.27
N PHE A 303 -1.27 6.23 -9.42
CA PHE A 303 -1.98 6.50 -10.67
C PHE A 303 -2.14 8.01 -10.86
N GLU A 304 -2.41 8.41 -12.10
CA GLU A 304 -2.69 9.80 -12.44
C GLU A 304 -4.17 9.99 -12.65
N VAL A 305 -4.70 11.03 -12.05
CA VAL A 305 -6.09 11.46 -12.23
C VAL A 305 -6.16 12.97 -12.13
N GLU A 306 -6.82 13.61 -13.10
CA GLU A 306 -7.00 15.08 -13.16
C GLU A 306 -5.70 15.89 -13.02
N GLY A 307 -4.59 15.34 -13.54
CA GLY A 307 -3.25 15.95 -13.46
C GLY A 307 -2.57 15.81 -12.10
N GLU A 308 -3.14 15.04 -11.18
CA GLU A 308 -2.54 14.73 -9.89
C GLU A 308 -2.04 13.29 -9.85
N ARG A 309 -0.87 13.07 -9.24
CA ARG A 309 -0.33 11.72 -8.98
C ARG A 309 -0.69 11.31 -7.56
N ILE A 310 -1.54 10.27 -7.45
CA ILE A 310 -2.04 9.76 -6.16
C ILE A 310 -1.47 8.36 -5.93
N SER A 311 -0.97 8.10 -4.73
CA SER A 311 -0.33 6.85 -4.33
C SER A 311 -0.98 6.26 -3.09
N ALA A 312 -0.96 4.94 -2.99
CA ALA A 312 -1.25 4.18 -1.79
C ALA A 312 -0.15 3.16 -1.53
N GLY A 313 0.17 2.88 -0.29
CA GLY A 313 1.09 1.82 0.12
C GLY A 313 0.42 0.83 1.07
N TRP A 314 1.01 -0.32 1.25
CA TRP A 314 0.59 -1.30 2.24
C TRP A 314 1.14 -0.93 3.61
N ASN A 315 0.25 -0.77 4.60
CA ASN A 315 0.63 -0.67 6.01
C ASN A 315 1.00 -2.06 6.51
N CYS A 316 2.21 -2.49 6.21
CA CYS A 316 2.75 -3.77 6.64
C CYS A 316 3.08 -3.74 8.13
N HIS A 317 3.19 -4.92 8.73
CA HIS A 317 3.81 -5.07 10.04
C HIS A 317 5.12 -5.84 9.87
N ARG A 318 6.24 -5.14 10.02
CA ARG A 318 7.57 -5.68 9.69
C ARG A 318 7.99 -6.88 10.49
N LEU A 319 7.56 -6.95 11.73
CA LEU A 319 7.91 -8.07 12.58
C LEU A 319 7.08 -9.33 12.28
N GLY A 320 6.22 -9.28 11.24
CA GLY A 320 5.45 -10.43 10.76
C GLY A 320 4.49 -10.99 11.80
N GLN A 321 4.13 -10.18 12.80
CA GLN A 321 3.24 -10.65 13.85
C GLN A 321 1.79 -10.40 13.49
N HIS A 322 1.03 -11.43 13.63
CA HIS A 322 -0.39 -11.46 13.39
C HIS A 322 -1.09 -11.17 14.72
N ILE A 323 -1.46 -9.91 14.93
CA ILE A 323 -2.30 -9.52 16.06
C ILE A 323 -3.77 -9.48 15.63
N ALA A 324 -4.05 -9.94 14.42
CA ALA A 324 -5.41 -10.03 13.92
C ALA A 324 -6.20 -11.07 14.72
N GLN A 325 -7.34 -10.66 15.24
CA GLN A 325 -8.28 -11.57 15.88
C GLN A 325 -8.89 -12.50 14.82
N PRO A 326 -9.27 -13.74 15.15
CA PRO A 326 -9.94 -14.64 14.22
C PRO A 326 -11.16 -13.98 13.57
N GLY A 327 -11.23 -14.03 12.24
CA GLY A 327 -12.30 -13.40 11.47
C GLY A 327 -12.12 -11.90 11.20
N SER A 328 -11.06 -11.25 11.71
CA SER A 328 -10.75 -9.85 11.43
C SER A 328 -9.93 -9.66 10.15
N ALA A 329 -9.80 -8.40 9.72
CA ALA A 329 -8.86 -8.01 8.68
C ALA A 329 -7.41 -8.07 9.21
N ASN A 330 -6.50 -8.51 8.37
CA ASN A 330 -5.07 -8.42 8.61
C ASN A 330 -4.40 -7.69 7.43
N GLY A 331 -3.95 -6.49 7.68
CA GLY A 331 -3.45 -5.54 6.68
C GLY A 331 -4.43 -4.40 6.42
N SER A 332 -3.87 -3.31 5.92
CA SER A 332 -4.60 -2.12 5.48
C SER A 332 -3.74 -1.34 4.49
N LEU A 333 -4.33 -0.41 3.77
CA LEU A 333 -3.58 0.57 3.00
C LEU A 333 -3.27 1.80 3.85
N SER A 334 -2.22 2.53 3.48
CA SER A 334 -2.00 3.88 3.94
C SER A 334 -3.15 4.79 3.51
N LEU A 335 -3.24 5.97 4.08
CA LEU A 335 -4.02 7.04 3.47
C LEU A 335 -3.51 7.28 2.05
N LEU A 336 -4.41 7.66 1.17
CA LEU A 336 -4.02 8.04 -0.19
C LEU A 336 -3.18 9.32 -0.13
N ARG A 337 -2.06 9.32 -0.84
CA ARG A 337 -1.07 10.39 -0.80
C ARG A 337 -0.90 11.01 -2.18
N LYS A 338 -1.02 12.33 -2.25
CA LYS A 338 -0.63 13.10 -3.42
C LYS A 338 0.89 13.24 -3.43
N LEU A 339 1.49 12.92 -4.57
CA LEU A 339 2.93 13.06 -4.80
C LEU A 339 3.21 14.37 -5.54
N ALA A 340 4.33 15.00 -5.22
CA ALA A 340 4.85 16.17 -5.92
C ALA A 340 6.39 16.18 -5.86
N VAL A 341 7.05 16.75 -6.86
CA VAL A 341 8.50 16.95 -6.83
C VAL A 341 8.81 18.42 -6.64
N LYS A 342 9.64 18.74 -5.65
CA LYS A 342 10.13 20.09 -5.38
C LYS A 342 11.63 20.04 -5.18
N ASN A 343 12.38 20.83 -5.98
CA ASN A 343 13.85 20.89 -5.89
C ASN A 343 14.53 19.49 -5.94
N GLY A 344 14.03 18.61 -6.81
CA GLY A 344 14.55 17.25 -6.95
C GLY A 344 14.11 16.24 -5.88
N LYS A 345 13.41 16.66 -4.82
CA LYS A 345 12.88 15.78 -3.77
C LYS A 345 11.42 15.42 -4.01
N LEU A 346 11.08 14.16 -3.75
CA LEU A 346 9.69 13.68 -3.81
C LEU A 346 8.99 13.96 -2.49
N TYR A 347 7.88 14.68 -2.54
CA TYR A 347 6.98 14.98 -1.44
C TYR A 347 5.77 14.06 -1.48
N SER A 348 5.28 13.69 -0.31
CA SER A 348 4.15 12.77 -0.14
C SER A 348 3.19 13.33 0.92
N GLN A 349 2.02 13.79 0.52
CA GLN A 349 1.01 14.39 1.40
C GLN A 349 -0.32 13.65 1.27
N VAL A 350 -1.07 13.53 2.35
CA VAL A 350 -2.43 12.98 2.30
C VAL A 350 -3.31 13.85 1.37
N ILE A 351 -4.15 13.20 0.58
CA ILE A 351 -5.07 13.89 -0.34
C ILE A 351 -6.01 14.82 0.43
N PRO A 352 -6.36 15.99 -0.13
CA PRO A 352 -7.17 16.98 0.58
C PRO A 352 -8.59 16.49 0.92
N GLN A 353 -9.13 15.54 0.19
CA GLN A 353 -10.44 14.95 0.44
C GLN A 353 -10.58 14.37 1.86
N ILE A 354 -9.49 13.96 2.50
CA ILE A 354 -9.48 13.46 3.88
C ILE A 354 -10.15 14.43 4.87
N GLN A 355 -10.14 15.74 4.57
CA GLN A 355 -10.75 16.76 5.40
C GLN A 355 -12.27 16.61 5.54
N GLU A 356 -12.92 15.92 4.60
CA GLU A 356 -14.35 15.61 4.69
C GLU A 356 -14.68 14.68 5.87
N LEU A 357 -13.68 13.95 6.37
CA LEU A 357 -13.83 13.11 7.55
C LEU A 357 -13.61 13.85 8.88
N PHE A 358 -13.17 15.11 8.85
CA PHE A 358 -12.90 15.87 10.06
C PHE A 358 -14.17 16.18 10.83
N THR A 359 -14.06 16.16 12.17
CA THR A 359 -15.12 16.62 13.11
C THR A 359 -14.54 17.68 14.06
N GLU A 360 -15.41 18.52 14.63
CA GLU A 360 -14.97 19.64 15.48
C GLU A 360 -14.22 19.20 16.74
N LYS A 361 -14.50 18.00 17.26
CA LYS A 361 -13.93 17.50 18.51
C LYS A 361 -13.28 16.14 18.30
N ALA A 362 -12.04 16.00 18.76
CA ALA A 362 -11.43 14.71 19.04
C ALA A 362 -11.87 14.26 20.44
N GLU A 363 -12.88 13.39 20.50
CA GLU A 363 -13.13 12.59 21.68
C GLU A 363 -12.09 11.45 21.75
N ASN A 364 -12.15 10.57 22.76
CA ASN A 364 -11.21 9.44 22.90
C ASN A 364 -11.34 8.44 21.73
N GLY A 365 -10.84 8.80 20.55
CA GLY A 365 -10.97 8.03 19.32
C GLY A 365 -10.01 8.51 18.23
N PRO A 366 -10.11 7.98 17.01
CA PRO A 366 -9.24 8.37 15.89
C PRO A 366 -9.26 9.87 15.62
N TYR A 367 -8.10 10.45 15.35
CA TYR A 367 -7.97 11.90 15.22
C TYR A 367 -6.90 12.30 14.19
N PHE A 368 -7.03 13.55 13.72
CA PHE A 368 -6.04 14.32 13.01
C PHE A 368 -5.40 15.33 13.96
N LEU A 369 -4.11 15.51 13.87
CA LEU A 369 -3.33 16.52 14.56
C LEU A 369 -2.54 17.34 13.54
N SER A 370 -2.57 18.66 13.67
CA SER A 370 -1.67 19.57 12.96
C SER A 370 -0.90 20.42 13.98
N MET A 371 0.39 20.51 13.77
CA MET A 371 1.29 21.34 14.56
C MET A 371 2.08 22.26 13.64
N ARG A 372 2.12 23.54 13.97
CA ARG A 372 2.91 24.53 13.25
C ARG A 372 3.80 25.31 14.24
N LYS A 373 5.09 25.37 13.96
CA LYS A 373 6.07 26.07 14.77
C LYS A 373 5.78 27.57 14.80
N THR A 374 5.79 28.15 15.99
CA THR A 374 5.54 29.59 16.22
C THR A 374 6.72 30.31 16.84
N LYS A 375 7.65 29.56 17.47
CA LYS A 375 8.85 30.06 18.16
C LYS A 375 9.97 29.04 18.05
N GLU A 376 11.18 29.42 18.34
CA GLU A 376 12.32 28.51 18.48
C GLU A 376 12.07 27.42 19.53
N ILE A 377 12.48 26.21 19.23
CA ILE A 377 12.41 25.06 20.12
C ILE A 377 13.64 25.13 21.05
N LYS A 378 13.44 25.48 22.31
CA LYS A 378 14.50 25.52 23.32
C LYS A 378 14.71 24.18 24.02
N GLU A 379 13.63 23.41 24.15
CA GLU A 379 13.62 22.07 24.74
C GLU A 379 12.77 21.16 23.84
N SER A 380 13.08 19.87 23.77
CA SER A 380 12.31 18.92 22.99
C SER A 380 10.85 18.92 23.45
N THR A 381 9.96 19.08 22.49
CA THR A 381 8.52 18.92 22.70
C THR A 381 8.18 17.43 22.74
N VAL A 382 7.33 17.02 23.66
CA VAL A 382 6.86 15.64 23.79
C VAL A 382 5.35 15.60 23.67
N LEU A 383 4.85 14.74 22.79
CA LEU A 383 3.44 14.40 22.70
C LEU A 383 3.23 12.91 22.90
N SER A 384 2.35 12.55 23.82
CA SER A 384 1.84 11.20 23.89
C SER A 384 0.63 11.10 22.94
N LEU A 385 0.76 10.31 21.88
CA LEU A 385 -0.26 10.21 20.82
C LEU A 385 -1.32 9.14 21.11
N ALA A 386 -0.96 8.10 21.85
CA ALA A 386 -1.84 7.04 22.29
C ALA A 386 -1.32 6.43 23.58
N GLY A 387 -2.21 5.99 24.44
CA GLY A 387 -1.82 5.37 25.70
C GLY A 387 -2.78 4.31 26.19
N SER A 388 -2.26 3.34 26.91
CA SER A 388 -3.00 2.30 27.64
C SER A 388 -2.18 1.87 28.86
N PRO A 389 -2.74 1.03 29.76
CA PRO A 389 -1.95 0.43 30.82
C PRO A 389 -0.74 -0.40 30.32
N ALA A 390 -0.77 -0.86 29.07
CA ALA A 390 0.30 -1.66 28.47
C ALA A 390 1.45 -0.83 27.88
N GLY A 391 1.26 0.48 27.66
CA GLY A 391 2.30 1.33 27.10
C GLY A 391 1.78 2.64 26.51
N LYS A 392 2.73 3.42 25.96
CA LYS A 392 2.45 4.74 25.35
C LYS A 392 3.17 4.88 24.01
N VAL A 393 2.53 5.57 23.09
CA VAL A 393 3.14 6.01 21.84
C VAL A 393 3.48 7.49 21.99
N ASN A 394 4.78 7.80 22.00
CA ASN A 394 5.29 9.15 22.21
C ASN A 394 6.01 9.68 20.95
N LEU A 395 5.78 10.95 20.65
CA LEU A 395 6.49 11.72 19.64
C LEU A 395 7.34 12.78 20.33
N TYR A 396 8.65 12.69 20.14
CA TYR A 396 9.64 13.66 20.58
C TYR A 396 10.04 14.52 19.40
N ILE A 397 10.00 15.84 19.54
CA ILE A 397 10.27 16.81 18.48
C ILE A 397 11.41 17.71 18.90
N GLY A 398 12.52 17.64 18.17
CA GLY A 398 13.64 18.55 18.24
C GLY A 398 13.66 19.51 17.04
N GLU A 399 14.74 20.30 16.92
CA GLU A 399 14.87 21.30 15.85
C GLU A 399 14.97 20.67 14.46
N THR A 400 15.77 19.61 14.31
CA THR A 400 16.01 18.93 13.02
C THR A 400 15.84 17.41 13.14
N ALA A 401 15.18 16.91 14.17
CA ALA A 401 14.99 15.49 14.39
C ALA A 401 13.69 15.20 15.12
N LEU A 402 13.07 14.09 14.76
CA LEU A 402 11.93 13.53 15.47
C LEU A 402 12.23 12.10 15.91
N LYS A 403 11.60 11.69 17.00
CA LYS A 403 11.66 10.31 17.48
C LYS A 403 10.24 9.86 17.85
N LEU A 404 9.72 8.87 17.14
CA LEU A 404 8.46 8.21 17.46
C LEU A 404 8.76 6.88 18.15
N THR A 405 8.16 6.65 19.31
CA THR A 405 8.38 5.45 20.11
C THR A 405 7.06 4.77 20.48
N LEU A 406 7.10 3.46 20.65
CA LEU A 406 6.17 2.74 21.49
C LEU A 406 6.94 2.23 22.72
N GLU A 407 6.64 2.76 23.89
CA GLU A 407 7.25 2.45 25.16
C GLU A 407 6.30 1.54 25.95
N LYS A 408 6.80 0.35 26.37
CA LYS A 408 6.04 -0.54 27.25
C LYS A 408 6.09 -0.03 28.68
N GLU A 409 4.97 -0.09 29.38
CA GLU A 409 4.96 -0.14 30.83
C GLU A 409 5.21 -1.59 31.26
N ASP A 410 6.05 -1.77 32.27
CA ASP A 410 6.48 -3.09 32.77
C ASP A 410 5.27 -3.81 33.38
N THR A 411 4.60 -4.58 32.57
CA THR A 411 3.50 -5.44 33.01
C THR A 411 3.84 -6.87 32.63
N ASP A 412 3.63 -7.80 33.53
CA ASP A 412 3.67 -9.25 33.31
C ASP A 412 2.69 -9.74 32.22
N ALA A 413 2.10 -8.81 31.50
CA ALA A 413 1.14 -9.06 30.47
C ALA A 413 1.84 -9.73 29.28
N LYS A 414 1.43 -10.93 29.00
CA LYS A 414 1.63 -11.66 27.74
C LYS A 414 1.07 -10.87 26.52
N ASP A 415 0.58 -9.67 26.73
CA ASP A 415 -0.03 -8.79 25.74
C ASP A 415 1.03 -8.04 24.94
N GLN A 416 1.02 -8.27 23.71
CA GLN A 416 1.98 -8.18 22.63
C GLN A 416 2.17 -6.77 22.06
N ALA A 417 2.21 -5.73 22.88
CA ALA A 417 2.72 -4.46 22.40
C ALA A 417 4.21 -4.63 22.05
N LEU A 418 4.54 -4.51 20.77
CA LEU A 418 5.92 -4.56 20.32
C LEU A 418 6.54 -3.17 20.42
N PRO A 419 7.50 -2.95 21.31
CA PRO A 419 8.15 -1.67 21.40
C PRO A 419 8.89 -1.35 20.09
N PHE A 420 8.89 -0.09 19.73
CA PHE A 420 9.67 0.39 18.60
C PHE A 420 10.28 1.76 18.91
N VAL A 421 11.35 2.07 18.21
CA VAL A 421 11.95 3.40 18.12
C VAL A 421 12.14 3.70 16.64
N CYS A 422 11.54 4.79 16.17
CA CYS A 422 11.75 5.33 14.83
C CYS A 422 12.38 6.71 14.98
N GLN A 423 13.57 6.92 14.44
CA GLN A 423 14.25 8.21 14.41
C GLN A 423 14.21 8.76 13.00
N ILE A 424 13.82 10.02 12.88
CA ILE A 424 13.73 10.74 11.61
C ILE A 424 14.64 11.95 11.74
N GLN A 425 15.58 12.08 10.81
CA GLN A 425 16.45 13.24 10.70
C GLN A 425 15.98 14.08 9.52
N THR A 426 15.78 15.39 9.74
CA THR A 426 15.39 16.32 8.69
C THR A 426 16.57 17.16 8.23
N ASP A 427 16.65 17.50 6.95
CA ASP A 427 17.68 18.39 6.40
C ASP A 427 17.45 19.86 6.78
N GLN A 428 16.20 20.20 7.05
CA GLN A 428 15.76 21.54 7.43
C GLN A 428 15.09 21.50 8.81
N PRO A 429 15.00 22.62 9.53
CA PRO A 429 14.23 22.69 10.76
C PRO A 429 12.81 22.17 10.61
N VAL A 430 12.29 21.53 11.62
CA VAL A 430 10.91 21.07 11.67
C VAL A 430 10.00 22.25 11.90
N GLU A 431 9.23 22.63 10.85
CA GLU A 431 8.31 23.77 10.87
C GLU A 431 6.85 23.36 10.99
N GLU A 432 6.51 22.18 10.43
CA GLU A 432 5.16 21.67 10.41
C GLU A 432 5.13 20.15 10.56
N ILE A 433 4.19 19.66 11.35
CA ILE A 433 3.89 18.23 11.48
C ILE A 433 2.40 18.04 11.36
N THR A 434 1.98 17.06 10.53
CA THR A 434 0.62 16.54 10.57
C THR A 434 0.66 15.05 10.94
N ALA A 435 -0.31 14.63 11.73
CA ALA A 435 -0.44 13.23 12.17
C ALA A 435 -1.89 12.76 12.00
N TYR A 436 -2.02 11.55 11.49
CA TYR A 436 -3.29 10.82 11.40
C TYR A 436 -3.18 9.58 12.28
N VAL A 437 -3.95 9.55 13.35
CA VAL A 437 -3.92 8.48 14.35
C VAL A 437 -5.22 7.69 14.28
N ASP A 438 -5.12 6.47 13.82
CA ASP A 438 -6.22 5.50 13.78
C ASP A 438 -5.97 4.38 14.80
N LYS A 439 -6.88 3.47 14.97
CA LYS A 439 -6.89 2.40 15.99
C LYS A 439 -5.52 1.76 16.29
N ALA A 440 -4.77 1.45 15.28
CA ALA A 440 -3.47 0.77 15.39
C ALA A 440 -2.41 1.31 14.40
N ILE A 441 -2.62 2.50 13.86
CA ILE A 441 -1.76 3.11 12.83
C ILE A 441 -1.57 4.58 13.14
N ILE A 442 -0.34 5.05 12.94
CA ILE A 442 0.03 6.46 12.91
C ILE A 442 0.71 6.72 11.58
N GLU A 443 0.25 7.74 10.86
CA GLU A 443 0.94 8.33 9.73
C GLU A 443 1.32 9.78 10.09
N LEU A 444 2.62 10.06 10.07
CA LEU A 444 3.20 11.40 10.29
C LEU A 444 3.71 11.96 8.98
N PHE A 445 3.51 13.27 8.78
CA PHE A 445 4.05 14.02 7.66
C PHE A 445 4.72 15.28 8.18
N ILE A 446 5.94 15.52 7.74
CA ILE A 446 6.83 16.58 8.23
C ILE A 446 7.07 17.56 7.11
N ASN A 447 7.04 18.86 7.41
CA ASN A 447 7.32 19.96 6.49
C ASN A 447 6.54 19.82 5.16
N GLY A 448 5.23 19.61 5.28
CA GLY A 448 4.37 19.46 4.09
C GLY A 448 4.63 18.19 3.29
N GLY A 449 5.04 17.10 3.94
CA GLY A 449 5.27 15.79 3.34
C GLY A 449 6.64 15.62 2.68
N GLU A 450 7.62 16.46 3.02
CA GLU A 450 9.02 16.23 2.65
C GLU A 450 9.51 14.88 3.19
N GLN A 451 9.02 14.52 4.36
CA GLN A 451 9.23 13.22 4.97
C GLN A 451 7.90 12.68 5.52
N ALA A 452 7.73 11.37 5.46
CA ALA A 452 6.60 10.64 6.03
C ALA A 452 7.10 9.53 6.95
N CYS A 453 6.29 9.17 7.95
CA CYS A 453 6.60 8.08 8.86
C CYS A 453 5.33 7.34 9.23
N THR A 454 5.21 6.11 8.78
CA THR A 454 4.09 5.21 9.08
C THR A 454 4.52 4.16 10.07
N ARG A 455 3.78 4.05 11.18
CA ARG A 455 4.01 3.00 12.17
C ARG A 455 2.71 2.36 12.59
N ARG A 456 2.75 1.03 12.72
CA ARG A 456 1.69 0.28 13.39
C ARG A 456 2.03 0.11 14.86
N PHE A 457 1.02 0.32 15.68
CA PHE A 457 1.10 0.07 17.12
C PHE A 457 -0.11 -0.77 17.56
N TYR A 458 0.13 -1.70 18.47
CA TYR A 458 -0.93 -2.54 19.01
C TYR A 458 -0.95 -2.35 20.52
N LEU A 459 -1.80 -1.44 20.96
CA LEU A 459 -2.04 -1.16 22.37
C LEU A 459 -3.45 -1.62 22.73
N PRO A 460 -3.61 -2.66 23.55
CA PRO A 460 -4.92 -3.11 24.00
C PRO A 460 -5.63 -1.99 24.75
N LYS A 461 -6.88 -1.72 24.38
CA LYS A 461 -7.72 -0.67 24.99
C LYS A 461 -7.07 0.73 24.95
N ALA A 462 -6.39 1.03 23.85
CA ALA A 462 -5.72 2.33 23.68
C ALA A 462 -6.73 3.47 23.71
N VAL A 463 -6.40 4.50 24.49
CA VAL A 463 -7.03 5.81 24.41
C VAL A 463 -6.26 6.62 23.39
N LEU A 464 -6.91 6.98 22.29
CA LEU A 464 -6.34 7.80 21.23
C LEU A 464 -6.65 9.26 21.56
N ARG A 465 -5.74 9.91 22.28
CA ARG A 465 -5.86 11.32 22.66
C ARG A 465 -4.47 11.89 22.84
N PRO A 466 -4.13 12.98 22.15
CA PRO A 466 -2.85 13.64 22.36
C PRO A 466 -2.80 14.26 23.77
N VAL A 467 -1.68 14.00 24.45
CA VAL A 467 -1.34 14.64 25.71
C VAL A 467 -0.04 15.40 25.50
N GLU A 468 -0.04 16.66 25.80
CA GLU A 468 1.00 17.62 25.45
C GLU A 468 1.91 17.93 26.62
N GLU A 469 3.22 17.94 26.37
CA GLU A 469 4.23 18.45 27.30
C GLU A 469 5.20 19.38 26.54
N ASN A 470 5.46 20.55 27.09
CA ASN A 470 6.40 21.55 26.54
C ASN A 470 6.03 22.03 25.10
N THR A 471 4.76 22.23 24.84
CA THR A 471 4.25 22.60 23.50
C THR A 471 4.26 24.11 23.21
N GLY A 472 4.78 24.93 24.09
CA GLY A 472 4.73 26.40 23.98
C GLY A 472 5.38 27.01 22.72
N ALA A 473 6.12 26.22 21.95
CA ALA A 473 6.67 26.61 20.65
C ALA A 473 5.74 26.31 19.46
N TRP A 474 4.59 25.69 19.69
CA TRP A 474 3.71 25.18 18.64
C TRP A 474 2.30 25.72 18.73
N SER A 475 1.70 25.99 17.56
CA SER A 475 0.24 26.09 17.40
C SER A 475 -0.27 24.72 17.05
N ILE A 476 -1.25 24.21 17.81
CA ILE A 476 -1.75 22.84 17.66
C ILE A 476 -3.25 22.90 17.34
N ASP A 477 -3.67 22.16 16.30
CA ASP A 477 -5.07 21.93 15.94
C ASP A 477 -5.35 20.43 15.93
N ILE A 478 -6.43 20.00 16.58
CA ILE A 478 -6.83 18.61 16.72
C ILE A 478 -8.28 18.46 16.28
N LYS A 479 -8.52 17.55 15.33
CA LYS A 479 -9.84 17.21 14.80
C LYS A 479 -10.13 15.74 15.07
N GLY A 480 -11.38 15.40 15.40
CA GLY A 480 -11.82 14.01 15.35
C GLY A 480 -11.94 13.52 13.90
N MET A 481 -11.98 12.21 13.72
CA MET A 481 -12.09 11.58 12.40
C MET A 481 -13.32 10.68 12.33
N ARG A 482 -14.17 10.88 11.31
CA ARG A 482 -15.30 10.00 11.01
C ARG A 482 -14.82 8.70 10.34
N SER A 483 -15.67 7.69 10.43
CA SER A 483 -15.46 6.41 9.76
C SER A 483 -15.74 6.52 8.27
N ILE A 484 -14.98 5.78 7.47
CA ILE A 484 -15.21 5.55 6.03
C ILE A 484 -16.14 4.35 5.76
N TRP A 485 -16.64 3.69 6.80
CA TRP A 485 -17.48 2.49 6.71
C TRP A 485 -18.97 2.79 6.81
#